data_1a455995872454d490fa1f9109dc19e7
#
_entry.id   1a455995872454d490fa1f9109dc19e7
#
_cell.length_a   1.000
_cell.length_b   1.000
_cell.length_c   1.000
_cell.angle_alpha   90.00
_cell.angle_beta   90.00
_cell.angle_gamma   90.00
#
_symmetry.space_group_name_H-M   'P 1'
#
loop_
_entity.id
_entity.type
_entity.pdbx_description
1 polymer ?
#
loop_
_entity_poly.entity_id
_entity_poly.type
_entity_poly.pdbx_seq_one_letter_code
_entity_poly.pdbx_strand_id
1 'polypeptide(L)'
;SFSNNGFVELAPTWWPDGSKLVYVSDPTGQLQVYSLDLATREIVQLTDVVGGVSMPDISADGNSIVFVSLAGEQWELYIADIPSDVSSNPITLEMSTLISDDDTAQHIMPFWSPDGMQILASSNTAEGLVRVMIFDPLLQKPSQVMGPYGSVGFGWNSDGTGIHIGLIAPEGGLDIGTLNLETSDPEFIHTNLEFLIAAWSPDGTEVMGIDSLLGAGWLVDSDGTGLRRVVDSQQVPSRMSWRPTEYGDPVAVPVYEDDPEMLEFGDEPRAPIGALDISLSYNAVISTDKGSIELELYDDLAPMTVENFVNLSRLGFYDGLEFHRVLADFVSQAGDPDTGDDDGPGYIFNDEFTRELSHDSAGVLSMANAGSNTNGSQFFVTHDAITWLDAYENGIAKNCADDAVSCHTIFGRVTSGLEIVTNMTERDPNTAVTPGVKILSIVIVES
;
A
#
# COMPACT_ATOMS: atom_id res chain seq x y z
N SER A 1 -10.25 3.58 7.10
CA SER A 1 -11.22 4.64 7.43
C SER A 1 -11.31 4.75 8.93
N PHE A 2 -11.20 5.99 9.46
CA PHE A 2 -11.29 6.26 10.91
C PHE A 2 -12.71 6.16 11.42
N SER A 3 -13.67 6.10 10.51
CA SER A 3 -15.08 6.00 10.79
C SER A 3 -15.74 5.06 9.79
N ASN A 4 -16.64 4.25 10.26
CA ASN A 4 -17.49 3.40 9.40
C ASN A 4 -18.77 4.16 9.04
N ASN A 5 -18.66 5.44 8.64
CA ASN A 5 -19.77 6.38 8.45
C ASN A 5 -20.23 6.55 7.00
N GLY A 6 -19.56 5.88 6.04
CA GLY A 6 -19.90 5.92 4.62
C GLY A 6 -19.44 7.18 3.88
N PHE A 7 -18.66 8.07 4.53
CA PHE A 7 -18.07 9.25 3.92
C PHE A 7 -16.67 8.97 3.35
N VAL A 8 -16.26 9.77 2.41
CA VAL A 8 -14.87 9.78 1.89
C VAL A 8 -13.96 10.40 2.95
N GLU A 9 -12.81 9.81 3.20
CA GLU A 9 -11.78 10.33 4.11
C GLU A 9 -10.43 10.27 3.40
N LEU A 10 -9.79 11.45 3.20
CA LEU A 10 -8.63 11.62 2.35
C LEU A 10 -7.57 12.51 3.02
N ALA A 11 -6.36 12.50 2.45
CA ALA A 11 -5.28 13.44 2.70
C ALA A 11 -5.01 13.73 4.20
N PRO A 12 -4.74 12.69 5.01
CA PRO A 12 -4.46 12.90 6.43
C PRO A 12 -3.15 13.68 6.63
N THR A 13 -3.16 14.58 7.60
CA THR A 13 -1.97 15.23 8.16
C THR A 13 -2.14 15.38 9.67
N TRP A 14 -1.09 15.78 10.37
CA TRP A 14 -1.13 15.92 11.82
C TRP A 14 -1.11 17.38 12.25
N TRP A 15 -1.76 17.68 13.35
CA TRP A 15 -1.46 18.88 14.10
C TRP A 15 -0.01 18.81 14.60
N PRO A 16 0.76 19.91 14.60
CA PRO A 16 2.21 19.85 14.87
C PRO A 16 2.59 19.22 16.22
N ASP A 17 1.72 19.32 17.22
CA ASP A 17 1.89 18.68 18.53
C ASP A 17 1.43 17.21 18.57
N GLY A 18 0.96 16.67 17.47
CA GLY A 18 0.48 15.28 17.38
C GLY A 18 -0.83 14.98 18.12
N SER A 19 -1.50 15.99 18.69
CA SER A 19 -2.74 15.83 19.47
C SER A 19 -3.96 15.56 18.61
N LYS A 20 -3.95 16.05 17.36
CA LYS A 20 -5.08 15.93 16.44
C LYS A 20 -4.66 15.39 15.09
N LEU A 21 -5.54 14.58 14.52
CA LEU A 21 -5.47 14.20 13.12
C LEU A 21 -6.30 15.20 12.31
N VAL A 22 -5.73 15.70 11.22
CA VAL A 22 -6.41 16.58 10.25
C VAL A 22 -6.63 15.77 8.97
N TYR A 23 -7.81 15.86 8.40
CA TYR A 23 -8.17 15.09 7.21
C TYR A 23 -9.27 15.78 6.41
N VAL A 24 -9.45 15.35 5.18
CA VAL A 24 -10.53 15.82 4.29
C VAL A 24 -11.67 14.81 4.32
N SER A 25 -12.91 15.29 4.41
CA SER A 25 -14.12 14.45 4.35
C SER A 25 -15.30 15.20 3.72
N ASP A 26 -16.33 14.47 3.29
CA ASP A 26 -17.48 15.00 2.57
C ASP A 26 -18.86 14.83 3.22
N PRO A 27 -19.00 14.87 4.56
CA PRO A 27 -20.31 14.66 5.22
C PRO A 27 -21.37 15.70 4.83
N THR A 28 -20.95 16.85 4.31
CA THR A 28 -21.84 17.91 3.82
C THR A 28 -22.10 17.84 2.31
N GLY A 29 -21.57 16.82 1.62
CA GLY A 29 -21.64 16.65 0.17
C GLY A 29 -20.57 17.41 -0.59
N GLN A 30 -19.65 18.08 0.10
CA GLN A 30 -18.44 18.71 -0.45
C GLN A 30 -17.24 18.38 0.42
N LEU A 31 -16.08 18.22 -0.20
CA LEU A 31 -14.83 17.96 0.50
C LEU A 31 -14.43 19.15 1.37
N GLN A 32 -14.34 18.97 2.68
CA GLN A 32 -13.90 19.96 3.65
C GLN A 32 -12.84 19.40 4.59
N VAL A 33 -12.06 20.26 5.21
CA VAL A 33 -11.08 19.84 6.21
C VAL A 33 -11.72 19.71 7.57
N TYR A 34 -11.40 18.62 8.24
CA TYR A 34 -11.81 18.30 9.62
C TYR A 34 -10.60 18.00 10.49
N SER A 35 -10.71 18.26 11.78
CA SER A 35 -9.77 17.76 12.78
C SER A 35 -10.45 16.80 13.73
N LEU A 36 -9.75 15.74 14.12
CA LEU A 36 -10.13 14.78 15.15
C LEU A 36 -9.15 14.89 16.32
N ASP A 37 -9.62 15.34 17.46
CA ASP A 37 -8.85 15.33 18.71
C ASP A 37 -8.75 13.88 19.22
N LEU A 38 -7.54 13.38 19.42
CA LEU A 38 -7.35 11.98 19.79
C LEU A 38 -7.75 11.66 21.23
N ALA A 39 -7.68 12.64 22.13
CA ALA A 39 -7.99 12.46 23.53
C ALA A 39 -9.50 12.54 23.79
N THR A 40 -10.15 13.54 23.21
CA THR A 40 -11.60 13.80 23.42
C THR A 40 -12.50 13.11 22.41
N ARG A 41 -11.94 12.68 21.25
CA ARG A 41 -12.67 12.17 20.08
C ARG A 41 -13.61 13.22 19.45
N GLU A 42 -13.41 14.47 19.77
CA GLU A 42 -14.16 15.56 19.16
C GLU A 42 -13.73 15.77 17.71
N ILE A 43 -14.69 15.90 16.81
CA ILE A 43 -14.49 16.22 15.40
C ILE A 43 -14.93 17.66 15.17
N VAL A 44 -14.05 18.48 14.62
CA VAL A 44 -14.30 19.88 14.29
C VAL A 44 -14.10 20.09 12.81
N GLN A 45 -15.07 20.71 12.14
CA GLN A 45 -14.94 21.18 10.77
C GLN A 45 -14.08 22.44 10.76
N LEU A 46 -12.97 22.42 10.03
CA LEU A 46 -12.04 23.54 9.93
C LEU A 46 -12.36 24.48 8.77
N THR A 47 -12.92 23.96 7.67
CA THR A 47 -13.22 24.76 6.47
C THR A 47 -14.66 24.63 6.02
N ASP A 48 -15.20 25.72 5.41
CA ASP A 48 -16.49 25.73 4.73
C ASP A 48 -16.35 26.51 3.41
N VAL A 49 -15.69 25.90 2.46
CA VAL A 49 -15.36 26.50 1.14
C VAL A 49 -16.26 25.91 0.07
N VAL A 50 -17.01 26.78 -0.61
CA VAL A 50 -17.85 26.37 -1.75
C VAL A 50 -16.98 25.82 -2.88
N GLY A 51 -17.32 24.64 -3.40
CA GLY A 51 -16.54 23.90 -4.38
C GLY A 51 -15.57 22.90 -3.75
N GLY A 52 -15.34 22.99 -2.45
CA GLY A 52 -14.53 22.05 -1.69
C GLY A 52 -13.04 22.39 -1.62
N VAL A 53 -12.36 21.66 -0.73
CA VAL A 53 -10.91 21.77 -0.50
C VAL A 53 -10.26 20.40 -0.39
N SER A 54 -8.96 20.34 -0.57
CA SER A 54 -8.18 19.10 -0.45
C SER A 54 -6.75 19.38 0.05
N MET A 55 -6.04 18.31 0.40
CA MET A 55 -4.60 18.31 0.69
C MET A 55 -4.17 19.38 1.72
N PRO A 56 -4.78 19.41 2.92
CA PRO A 56 -4.41 20.36 3.95
C PRO A 56 -3.03 20.10 4.52
N ASP A 57 -2.38 21.16 5.03
CA ASP A 57 -1.25 21.05 5.94
C ASP A 57 -1.29 22.16 6.97
N ILE A 58 -0.81 21.88 8.20
CA ILE A 58 -0.85 22.82 9.32
C ILE A 58 0.54 23.40 9.55
N SER A 59 0.63 24.72 9.74
CA SER A 59 1.90 25.38 10.05
C SER A 59 2.52 24.86 11.35
N ALA A 60 3.84 24.91 11.47
CA ALA A 60 4.58 24.36 12.61
C ALA A 60 4.14 24.93 13.98
N ASP A 61 3.60 26.15 14.02
CA ASP A 61 3.05 26.79 15.22
C ASP A 61 1.57 26.44 15.50
N GLY A 62 0.94 25.69 14.58
CA GLY A 62 -0.46 25.27 14.70
C GLY A 62 -1.50 26.37 14.45
N ASN A 63 -1.09 27.56 13.99
CA ASN A 63 -1.98 28.72 13.88
C ASN A 63 -2.50 28.96 12.45
N SER A 64 -1.90 28.36 11.45
CA SER A 64 -2.29 28.53 10.06
C SER A 64 -2.47 27.21 9.34
N ILE A 65 -3.29 27.21 8.32
CA ILE A 65 -3.54 26.07 7.42
C ILE A 65 -3.23 26.49 5.99
N VAL A 66 -2.57 25.60 5.23
CA VAL A 66 -2.53 25.66 3.77
C VAL A 66 -3.44 24.58 3.20
N PHE A 67 -4.12 24.83 2.13
CA PHE A 67 -4.96 23.86 1.43
C PHE A 67 -5.08 24.19 -0.06
N VAL A 68 -5.54 23.20 -0.82
CA VAL A 68 -5.89 23.35 -2.23
C VAL A 68 -7.39 23.61 -2.32
N SER A 69 -7.80 24.72 -2.99
CA SER A 69 -9.20 24.95 -3.32
C SER A 69 -9.55 24.30 -4.66
N LEU A 70 -10.74 23.70 -4.73
CA LEU A 70 -11.34 23.11 -5.94
C LEU A 70 -12.46 24.01 -6.49
N ALA A 71 -12.63 25.22 -5.95
CA ALA A 71 -13.72 26.13 -6.29
C ALA A 71 -13.55 26.84 -7.65
N GLY A 72 -12.32 26.89 -8.18
CA GLY A 72 -11.97 27.50 -9.46
C GLY A 72 -11.94 26.53 -10.64
N GLU A 73 -11.49 27.00 -11.79
CA GLU A 73 -11.21 26.15 -12.95
C GLU A 73 -9.89 25.37 -12.79
N GLN A 74 -9.04 25.79 -11.85
CA GLN A 74 -7.74 25.20 -11.53
C GLN A 74 -7.63 24.94 -10.02
N TRP A 75 -6.71 24.08 -9.64
CA TRP A 75 -6.40 23.79 -8.24
C TRP A 75 -5.36 24.78 -7.74
N GLU A 76 -5.80 25.64 -6.83
CA GLU A 76 -5.03 26.77 -6.33
C GLU A 76 -4.72 26.62 -4.84
N LEU A 77 -3.57 27.16 -4.42
CA LEU A 77 -3.12 27.14 -3.03
C LEU A 77 -3.63 28.36 -2.28
N TYR A 78 -4.28 28.08 -1.15
CA TYR A 78 -4.74 29.09 -0.21
C TYR A 78 -4.14 28.85 1.17
N ILE A 79 -3.87 29.95 1.88
CA ILE A 79 -3.55 29.93 3.28
C ILE A 79 -4.60 30.71 4.07
N ALA A 80 -4.81 30.30 5.33
CA ALA A 80 -5.65 31.03 6.28
C ALA A 80 -5.13 30.85 7.69
N ASP A 81 -5.37 31.84 8.53
CA ASP A 81 -5.23 31.69 9.99
C ASP A 81 -6.38 30.83 10.51
N ILE A 82 -6.09 29.96 11.47
CA ILE A 82 -7.09 29.11 12.12
C ILE A 82 -7.73 29.91 13.27
N PRO A 83 -9.02 30.31 13.17
CA PRO A 83 -9.66 31.06 14.24
C PRO A 83 -9.76 30.27 15.53
N SER A 84 -9.64 30.94 16.67
CA SER A 84 -9.85 30.29 17.99
C SER A 84 -11.26 29.75 18.21
N ASP A 85 -12.23 30.25 17.42
CA ASP A 85 -13.64 29.83 17.40
C ASP A 85 -14.02 29.03 16.16
N VAL A 86 -13.05 28.39 15.50
CA VAL A 86 -13.21 27.66 14.24
C VAL A 86 -14.33 26.60 14.27
N SER A 87 -14.60 26.02 15.44
CA SER A 87 -15.72 25.07 15.62
C SER A 87 -17.10 25.69 15.36
N SER A 88 -17.24 26.99 15.54
CA SER A 88 -18.49 27.75 15.30
C SER A 88 -18.41 28.62 14.04
N ASN A 89 -17.20 28.91 13.57
CA ASN A 89 -16.92 29.80 12.45
C ASN A 89 -15.81 29.18 11.57
N PRO A 90 -16.12 28.16 10.76
CA PRO A 90 -15.15 27.53 9.89
C PRO A 90 -14.54 28.51 8.87
N ILE A 91 -13.34 28.22 8.43
CA ILE A 91 -12.59 29.02 7.46
C ILE A 91 -13.32 28.98 6.11
N THR A 92 -13.65 30.16 5.59
CA THR A 92 -14.21 30.33 4.23
C THR A 92 -13.14 30.81 3.25
N LEU A 93 -13.42 30.76 1.95
CA LEU A 93 -12.47 31.26 0.94
C LEU A 93 -12.20 32.76 1.11
N GLU A 94 -13.19 33.55 1.58
CA GLU A 94 -13.04 34.97 1.86
C GLU A 94 -12.07 35.29 3.01
N MET A 95 -11.89 34.32 3.94
CA MET A 95 -10.94 34.40 5.05
C MET A 95 -9.53 33.94 4.63
N SER A 96 -9.38 33.45 3.43
CA SER A 96 -8.17 32.82 2.93
C SER A 96 -7.44 33.73 1.94
N THR A 97 -6.14 33.56 1.84
CA THR A 97 -5.28 34.29 0.90
C THR A 97 -4.77 33.34 -0.17
N LEU A 98 -5.02 33.66 -1.43
CA LEU A 98 -4.43 32.97 -2.58
C LEU A 98 -2.91 33.22 -2.61
N ILE A 99 -2.12 32.13 -2.69
CA ILE A 99 -0.64 32.24 -2.76
C ILE A 99 -0.05 31.75 -4.07
N SER A 100 -0.84 31.06 -4.90
CA SER A 100 -0.48 30.63 -6.24
C SER A 100 -1.13 31.51 -7.29
N ASP A 101 -0.54 32.64 -7.60
CA ASP A 101 -1.00 33.53 -8.70
C ASP A 101 -0.30 33.13 -10.00
N ASP A 102 -0.62 31.92 -10.49
CA ASP A 102 -0.13 31.39 -11.77
C ASP A 102 -1.27 30.68 -12.51
N ASP A 103 -1.90 31.40 -13.43
CA ASP A 103 -3.02 30.90 -14.24
C ASP A 103 -2.68 29.68 -15.13
N THR A 104 -1.42 29.22 -15.13
CA THR A 104 -0.92 28.20 -16.05
C THR A 104 -0.61 26.86 -15.39
N ALA A 105 -0.68 26.76 -14.06
CA ALA A 105 -0.34 25.55 -13.34
C ALA A 105 -1.40 25.14 -12.30
N GLN A 106 -1.57 23.86 -12.10
CA GLN A 106 -2.31 23.29 -10.98
C GLN A 106 -1.34 22.96 -9.86
N HIS A 107 -1.65 23.37 -8.64
CA HIS A 107 -0.80 23.14 -7.47
C HIS A 107 -1.42 22.11 -6.55
N ILE A 108 -0.63 21.13 -6.13
CA ILE A 108 -1.05 20.02 -5.29
C ILE A 108 -0.01 19.72 -4.21
N MET A 109 -0.43 19.00 -3.17
CA MET A 109 0.42 18.51 -2.11
C MET A 109 1.25 19.59 -1.42
N PRO A 110 0.62 20.63 -0.85
CA PRO A 110 1.34 21.65 -0.11
C PRO A 110 1.86 21.12 1.23
N PHE A 111 3.06 21.60 1.63
CA PHE A 111 3.68 21.31 2.93
C PHE A 111 4.34 22.57 3.48
N TRP A 112 4.01 22.93 4.70
CA TRP A 112 4.71 23.97 5.44
C TRP A 112 6.16 23.58 5.73
N SER A 113 7.08 24.54 5.61
CA SER A 113 8.43 24.36 6.11
C SER A 113 8.46 24.28 7.64
N PRO A 114 9.45 23.62 8.25
CA PRO A 114 9.54 23.49 9.70
C PRO A 114 9.62 24.83 10.46
N ASP A 115 10.13 25.87 9.81
CA ASP A 115 10.19 27.23 10.35
C ASP A 115 8.91 28.06 10.12
N GLY A 116 7.94 27.51 9.38
CA GLY A 116 6.68 28.18 9.05
C GLY A 116 6.79 29.34 8.06
N MET A 117 7.92 29.48 7.39
CA MET A 117 8.19 30.64 6.52
C MET A 117 7.92 30.36 5.04
N GLN A 118 7.87 29.09 4.65
CA GLN A 118 7.74 28.69 3.25
C GLN A 118 6.74 27.54 3.10
N ILE A 119 6.23 27.38 1.88
CA ILE A 119 5.34 26.28 1.49
C ILE A 119 5.93 25.60 0.27
N LEU A 120 6.19 24.30 0.39
CA LEU A 120 6.52 23.42 -0.72
C LEU A 120 5.22 22.99 -1.38
N ALA A 121 5.17 22.95 -2.71
CA ALA A 121 4.07 22.30 -3.44
C ALA A 121 4.57 21.68 -4.73
N SER A 122 3.84 20.68 -5.22
CA SER A 122 4.01 20.13 -6.55
C SER A 122 3.13 20.88 -7.54
N SER A 123 3.68 21.29 -8.66
CA SER A 123 2.98 22.10 -9.67
C SER A 123 2.94 21.36 -11.00
N ASN A 124 1.73 21.14 -11.52
CA ASN A 124 1.52 20.51 -12.82
C ASN A 124 1.22 21.64 -13.83
N THR A 125 2.16 21.89 -14.74
CA THR A 125 2.02 22.93 -15.76
C THR A 125 1.01 22.52 -16.84
N ALA A 126 0.52 23.50 -17.60
CA ALA A 126 -0.38 23.26 -18.74
C ALA A 126 0.21 22.32 -19.80
N GLU A 127 1.54 22.14 -19.82
CA GLU A 127 2.24 21.21 -20.69
C GLU A 127 2.29 19.78 -20.14
N GLY A 128 1.71 19.52 -18.96
CA GLY A 128 1.72 18.22 -18.28
C GLY A 128 3.04 17.89 -17.58
N LEU A 129 3.89 18.90 -17.32
CA LEU A 129 5.16 18.73 -16.62
C LEU A 129 4.98 19.02 -15.14
N VAL A 130 5.38 18.09 -14.30
CA VAL A 130 5.35 18.26 -12.84
C VAL A 130 6.68 18.87 -12.37
N ARG A 131 6.61 19.78 -11.43
CA ARG A 131 7.76 20.42 -10.76
C ARG A 131 7.48 20.64 -9.29
N VAL A 132 8.53 20.68 -8.51
CA VAL A 132 8.48 21.12 -7.12
C VAL A 132 8.73 22.62 -7.06
N MET A 133 7.87 23.33 -6.34
CA MET A 133 7.94 24.78 -6.18
C MET A 133 7.89 25.14 -4.70
N ILE A 134 8.62 26.19 -4.33
CA ILE A 134 8.58 26.80 -3.01
C ILE A 134 7.89 28.15 -3.12
N PHE A 135 6.91 28.38 -2.27
CA PHE A 135 6.15 29.63 -2.16
C PHE A 135 6.52 30.35 -0.89
N ASP A 136 6.65 31.67 -1.02
CA ASP A 136 6.68 32.57 0.14
C ASP A 136 5.23 33.06 0.36
N PRO A 137 4.58 32.75 1.48
CA PRO A 137 3.21 33.16 1.75
C PRO A 137 2.97 34.68 1.65
N LEU A 138 4.00 35.47 1.91
CA LEU A 138 3.91 36.94 1.88
C LEU A 138 4.00 37.51 0.45
N LEU A 139 4.64 36.78 -0.47
CA LEU A 139 4.85 37.25 -1.84
C LEU A 139 3.71 36.85 -2.79
N GLN A 140 2.83 35.93 -2.38
CA GLN A 140 1.72 35.42 -3.17
C GLN A 140 2.15 34.90 -4.56
N LYS A 141 3.31 34.30 -4.65
CA LYS A 141 3.87 33.70 -5.87
C LYS A 141 4.99 32.74 -5.53
N PRO A 142 5.34 31.83 -6.46
CA PRO A 142 6.49 30.98 -6.27
C PRO A 142 7.76 31.81 -6.09
N SER A 143 8.51 31.50 -5.04
CA SER A 143 9.80 32.12 -4.78
C SER A 143 10.95 31.36 -5.43
N GLN A 144 10.77 30.04 -5.62
CA GLN A 144 11.81 29.17 -6.12
C GLN A 144 11.20 27.95 -6.83
N VAL A 145 11.84 27.49 -7.90
CA VAL A 145 11.54 26.23 -8.60
C VAL A 145 12.66 25.25 -8.30
N MET A 146 12.33 24.07 -7.81
CA MET A 146 13.29 23.09 -7.33
C MET A 146 13.22 21.78 -8.13
N GLY A 147 14.39 21.14 -8.27
CA GLY A 147 14.52 19.84 -8.89
C GLY A 147 14.31 19.78 -10.40
N PRO A 148 14.55 18.61 -11.00
CA PRO A 148 14.30 18.37 -12.41
C PRO A 148 12.80 18.32 -12.74
N TYR A 149 12.45 18.39 -14.02
CA TYR A 149 11.09 18.09 -14.47
C TYR A 149 10.71 16.63 -14.13
N GLY A 150 9.47 16.42 -13.74
CA GLY A 150 8.97 15.13 -13.27
C GLY A 150 9.14 14.91 -11.77
N SER A 151 9.58 15.94 -11.01
CA SER A 151 9.70 15.85 -9.56
C SER A 151 8.39 16.16 -8.85
N VAL A 152 8.05 15.35 -7.84
CA VAL A 152 6.92 15.55 -6.91
C VAL A 152 7.50 15.75 -5.51
N GLY A 153 7.00 16.74 -4.76
CA GLY A 153 7.41 17.02 -3.38
C GLY A 153 6.60 16.18 -2.38
N PHE A 154 7.25 15.66 -1.37
CA PHE A 154 6.64 14.87 -0.28
C PHE A 154 6.81 15.48 1.11
N GLY A 155 7.46 16.63 1.22
CA GLY A 155 7.65 17.35 2.47
C GLY A 155 9.05 17.93 2.60
N TRP A 156 9.32 18.49 3.77
CA TRP A 156 10.60 19.04 4.15
C TRP A 156 11.35 18.05 5.06
N ASN A 157 12.67 18.07 5.04
CA ASN A 157 13.43 17.46 6.12
C ASN A 157 13.24 18.27 7.42
N SER A 158 13.52 17.67 8.56
CA SER A 158 13.22 18.25 9.88
C SER A 158 13.95 19.57 10.19
N ASP A 159 15.10 19.81 9.57
CA ASP A 159 15.90 21.03 9.78
C ASP A 159 15.65 22.12 8.71
N GLY A 160 14.78 21.85 7.73
CA GLY A 160 14.43 22.76 6.66
C GLY A 160 15.53 23.00 5.60
N THR A 161 16.64 22.23 5.64
CA THR A 161 17.75 22.38 4.67
C THR A 161 17.55 21.60 3.38
N GLY A 162 16.56 20.72 3.34
CA GLY A 162 16.23 19.90 2.19
C GLY A 162 14.75 19.59 2.07
N ILE A 163 14.39 19.04 0.96
CA ILE A 163 13.02 18.59 0.65
C ILE A 163 13.03 17.13 0.18
N HIS A 164 12.02 16.39 0.58
CA HIS A 164 11.79 15.03 0.13
C HIS A 164 11.08 15.05 -1.20
N ILE A 165 11.61 14.32 -2.18
CA ILE A 165 11.09 14.31 -3.55
C ILE A 165 10.92 12.88 -4.07
N GLY A 166 10.02 12.74 -5.04
CA GLY A 166 9.99 11.60 -5.95
C GLY A 166 10.22 12.07 -7.37
N LEU A 167 11.09 11.41 -8.11
CA LEU A 167 11.29 11.63 -9.53
C LEU A 167 10.55 10.56 -10.31
N ILE A 168 9.67 10.98 -11.23
CA ILE A 168 8.92 10.03 -12.08
C ILE A 168 9.91 9.29 -12.98
N ALA A 169 10.00 7.98 -12.79
CA ALA A 169 10.87 7.12 -13.60
C ALA A 169 10.27 6.88 -15.00
N PRO A 170 11.10 6.71 -16.05
CA PRO A 170 10.61 6.47 -17.42
C PRO A 170 9.76 5.21 -17.57
N GLU A 171 10.00 4.20 -16.75
CA GLU A 171 9.26 2.94 -16.70
C GLU A 171 8.00 2.97 -15.83
N GLY A 172 7.74 4.08 -15.16
CA GLY A 172 6.69 4.26 -14.16
C GLY A 172 7.22 4.23 -12.72
N GLY A 173 6.37 4.58 -11.74
CA GLY A 173 6.77 4.71 -10.35
C GLY A 173 7.59 5.96 -10.04
N LEU A 174 8.11 6.04 -8.82
CA LEU A 174 8.90 7.17 -8.33
C LEU A 174 10.22 6.68 -7.74
N ASP A 175 11.33 7.25 -8.21
CA ASP A 175 12.60 7.24 -7.49
C ASP A 175 12.50 8.26 -6.35
N ILE A 176 12.50 7.80 -5.10
CA ILE A 176 12.35 8.67 -3.93
C ILE A 176 13.71 9.10 -3.37
N GLY A 177 13.77 10.30 -2.82
CA GLY A 177 15.02 10.81 -2.27
C GLY A 177 14.88 12.17 -1.60
N THR A 178 16.01 12.77 -1.25
CA THR A 178 16.08 14.11 -0.66
C THR A 178 16.87 15.03 -1.58
N LEU A 179 16.35 16.21 -1.82
CA LEU A 179 17.02 17.29 -2.56
C LEU A 179 17.54 18.32 -1.56
N ASN A 180 18.85 18.53 -1.54
CA ASN A 180 19.45 19.58 -0.74
C ASN A 180 19.18 20.95 -1.37
N LEU A 181 18.68 21.92 -0.59
CA LEU A 181 18.28 23.24 -1.08
C LEU A 181 19.47 24.14 -1.43
N GLU A 182 20.63 23.93 -0.81
CA GLU A 182 21.83 24.74 -1.06
C GLU A 182 22.56 24.28 -2.32
N THR A 183 22.74 22.96 -2.50
CA THR A 183 23.48 22.39 -3.63
C THR A 183 22.60 22.05 -4.83
N SER A 184 21.31 21.88 -4.61
CA SER A 184 20.33 21.37 -5.60
C SER A 184 20.67 19.96 -6.10
N ASP A 185 21.46 19.19 -5.36
CA ASP A 185 21.81 17.82 -5.69
C ASP A 185 20.83 16.87 -5.01
N PRO A 186 20.15 15.96 -5.76
CA PRO A 186 19.29 14.95 -5.17
C PRO A 186 20.10 13.73 -4.73
N GLU A 187 19.75 13.18 -3.57
CA GLU A 187 20.22 11.91 -3.05
C GLU A 187 19.05 10.92 -3.03
N PHE A 188 19.10 9.90 -3.90
CA PHE A 188 18.00 8.94 -4.04
C PHE A 188 18.23 7.69 -3.18
N ILE A 189 17.13 7.18 -2.64
CA ILE A 189 17.05 5.89 -1.97
C ILE A 189 16.82 4.82 -3.04
N HIS A 190 17.75 3.88 -3.16
CA HIS A 190 17.64 2.81 -4.12
C HIS A 190 16.87 1.64 -3.52
N THR A 191 15.64 1.44 -3.96
CA THR A 191 14.83 0.26 -3.62
C THR A 191 14.40 -0.45 -4.92
N ASN A 192 13.94 -1.69 -4.80
CA ASN A 192 13.33 -2.40 -5.93
C ASN A 192 11.82 -2.12 -6.04
N LEU A 193 11.29 -1.21 -5.24
CA LEU A 193 9.89 -0.85 -5.22
C LEU A 193 9.60 0.39 -6.07
N GLU A 194 8.44 0.40 -6.70
CA GLU A 194 7.94 1.52 -7.48
C GLU A 194 6.91 2.30 -6.65
N PHE A 195 7.37 3.24 -5.84
CA PHE A 195 6.47 4.02 -5.01
C PHE A 195 5.56 4.94 -5.83
N LEU A 196 4.30 5.06 -5.41
CA LEU A 196 3.35 6.07 -5.90
C LEU A 196 3.34 7.30 -5.01
N ILE A 197 3.57 7.11 -3.72
CA ILE A 197 3.57 8.14 -2.70
C ILE A 197 4.53 7.74 -1.59
N ALA A 198 5.17 8.71 -0.98
CA ALA A 198 6.09 8.49 0.14
C ALA A 198 5.92 9.53 1.24
N ALA A 199 6.30 9.17 2.47
CA ALA A 199 6.38 10.07 3.60
C ALA A 199 7.57 9.69 4.48
N TRP A 200 8.41 10.66 4.81
CA TRP A 200 9.56 10.49 5.73
C TRP A 200 9.14 10.60 7.18
N SER A 201 9.76 9.80 8.04
CA SER A 201 9.62 9.95 9.48
C SER A 201 10.13 11.33 9.94
N PRO A 202 9.61 11.90 11.04
CA PRO A 202 10.01 13.23 11.52
C PRO A 202 11.52 13.38 11.80
N ASP A 203 12.19 12.28 12.14
CA ASP A 203 13.64 12.25 12.36
C ASP A 203 14.45 11.97 11.08
N GLY A 204 13.76 11.71 9.96
CA GLY A 204 14.36 11.45 8.66
C GLY A 204 15.04 10.09 8.52
N THR A 205 14.85 9.17 9.47
CA THR A 205 15.55 7.88 9.48
C THR A 205 14.82 6.80 8.68
N GLU A 206 13.51 6.94 8.49
CA GLU A 206 12.67 5.96 7.80
C GLU A 206 11.76 6.63 6.77
N VAL A 207 11.41 5.88 5.74
CA VAL A 207 10.46 6.30 4.71
C VAL A 207 9.35 5.28 4.62
N MET A 208 8.12 5.74 4.72
CA MET A 208 6.94 4.95 4.41
C MET A 208 6.50 5.23 2.97
N GLY A 209 6.28 4.19 2.17
CA GLY A 209 5.82 4.33 0.80
C GLY A 209 4.74 3.33 0.45
N ILE A 210 3.89 3.66 -0.52
CA ILE A 210 2.94 2.73 -1.13
C ILE A 210 3.50 2.31 -2.48
N ASP A 211 3.72 1.02 -2.66
CA ASP A 211 4.14 0.44 -3.93
C ASP A 211 2.97 0.41 -4.92
N SER A 212 3.24 0.83 -6.17
CA SER A 212 2.24 0.95 -7.23
C SER A 212 1.70 -0.40 -7.71
N LEU A 213 2.53 -1.44 -7.65
CA LEU A 213 2.22 -2.75 -8.20
C LEU A 213 1.56 -3.65 -7.16
N LEU A 214 2.01 -3.55 -5.91
CA LEU A 214 1.58 -4.45 -4.83
C LEU A 214 0.43 -3.87 -4.01
N GLY A 215 0.14 -2.56 -4.14
CA GLY A 215 -0.88 -1.88 -3.32
C GLY A 215 -0.58 -1.94 -1.83
N ALA A 216 0.68 -2.15 -1.47
CA ALA A 216 1.13 -2.37 -0.11
C ALA A 216 1.91 -1.18 0.43
N GLY A 217 1.79 -0.94 1.74
CA GLY A 217 2.61 0.03 2.45
C GLY A 217 3.90 -0.61 2.95
N TRP A 218 5.02 0.02 2.64
CA TRP A 218 6.35 -0.42 3.00
C TRP A 218 7.06 0.63 3.84
N LEU A 219 7.90 0.18 4.77
CA LEU A 219 8.90 0.99 5.44
C LEU A 219 10.29 0.61 4.92
N VAL A 220 11.12 1.61 4.73
CA VAL A 220 12.53 1.44 4.36
C VAL A 220 13.35 2.45 5.15
N ASP A 221 14.55 2.07 5.58
CA ASP A 221 15.47 3.00 6.19
C ASP A 221 15.95 4.04 5.15
N SER A 222 16.26 5.25 5.59
CA SER A 222 16.64 6.35 4.67
C SER A 222 17.90 6.07 3.85
N ASP A 223 18.68 5.05 4.21
CA ASP A 223 19.84 4.55 3.43
C ASP A 223 19.48 3.44 2.42
N GLY A 224 18.19 3.09 2.30
CA GLY A 224 17.68 2.05 1.39
C GLY A 224 17.72 0.63 1.95
N THR A 225 18.17 0.44 3.18
CA THR A 225 18.15 -0.87 3.87
C THR A 225 16.88 -1.07 4.70
N GLY A 226 16.73 -2.21 5.36
CA GLY A 226 15.65 -2.45 6.32
C GLY A 226 14.24 -2.48 5.70
N LEU A 227 14.12 -2.75 4.39
CA LEU A 227 12.83 -2.80 3.71
C LEU A 227 11.90 -3.82 4.36
N ARG A 228 10.72 -3.34 4.83
CA ARG A 228 9.71 -4.16 5.47
C ARG A 228 8.30 -3.70 5.14
N ARG A 229 7.41 -4.62 4.93
CA ARG A 229 6.00 -4.36 4.68
C ARG A 229 5.27 -4.03 5.99
N VAL A 230 4.39 -3.04 5.99
CA VAL A 230 3.69 -2.58 7.20
C VAL A 230 2.18 -2.45 7.05
N VAL A 231 1.68 -2.31 5.84
CA VAL A 231 0.24 -2.14 5.58
C VAL A 231 -0.13 -2.77 4.26
N ASP A 232 -1.28 -3.47 4.25
CA ASP A 232 -2.02 -3.73 3.03
C ASP A 232 -2.98 -2.60 2.75
N SER A 233 -2.82 -1.97 1.61
CA SER A 233 -3.74 -0.95 1.17
C SER A 233 -4.41 -1.39 -0.12
N GLN A 234 -5.69 -1.71 -0.05
CA GLN A 234 -6.51 -1.86 -1.25
C GLN A 234 -6.83 -0.50 -1.90
N GLN A 235 -6.44 0.59 -1.25
CA GLN A 235 -6.62 1.95 -1.74
C GLN A 235 -5.33 2.73 -1.54
N VAL A 236 -4.77 3.23 -2.62
CA VAL A 236 -3.64 4.17 -2.54
C VAL A 236 -4.14 5.46 -1.88
N PRO A 237 -3.61 5.86 -0.73
CA PRO A 237 -4.00 7.10 -0.09
C PRO A 237 -3.54 8.28 -0.96
N SER A 238 -4.29 9.36 -0.93
CA SER A 238 -3.90 10.61 -1.60
C SER A 238 -2.70 11.30 -0.92
N ARG A 239 -2.44 10.94 0.32
CA ARG A 239 -1.31 11.44 1.13
C ARG A 239 -1.06 10.49 2.30
N MET A 240 0.20 10.42 2.75
CA MET A 240 0.62 9.79 3.99
C MET A 240 1.25 10.83 4.90
N SER A 241 1.16 10.64 6.21
CA SER A 241 1.76 11.54 7.18
C SER A 241 2.15 10.79 8.45
N TRP A 242 3.37 11.04 8.95
CA TRP A 242 3.86 10.54 10.22
C TRP A 242 3.38 11.43 11.35
N ARG A 243 3.08 10.80 12.49
CA ARG A 243 2.80 11.55 13.70
C ARG A 243 4.08 12.21 14.23
N PRO A 244 4.07 13.51 14.62
CA PRO A 244 5.22 14.15 15.25
C PRO A 244 5.68 13.42 16.53
N THR A 245 7.01 13.27 16.71
CA THR A 245 7.60 12.45 17.78
C THR A 245 7.65 13.11 19.15
N GLU A 246 7.46 14.42 19.25
CA GLU A 246 7.52 15.16 20.52
C GLU A 246 6.28 14.97 21.43
N TYR A 247 5.27 14.34 20.93
CA TYR A 247 4.15 13.92 21.76
C TYR A 247 4.60 12.67 22.53
N GLY A 248 4.94 12.86 23.82
CA GLY A 248 5.45 11.81 24.72
C GLY A 248 4.73 10.49 24.54
N ASP A 249 5.38 9.39 24.93
CA ASP A 249 5.04 7.99 24.62
C ASP A 249 3.65 7.81 24.01
N PRO A 250 3.49 7.26 22.83
CA PRO A 250 2.21 7.21 22.17
C PRO A 250 1.19 6.88 23.25
N VAL A 251 0.22 7.80 23.50
CA VAL A 251 -1.00 7.39 24.21
C VAL A 251 -1.35 6.15 23.47
N ALA A 252 -1.13 5.01 24.12
CA ALA A 252 -1.37 3.74 23.49
C ALA A 252 -2.72 3.90 22.82
N VAL A 253 -2.72 4.16 21.50
CA VAL A 253 -3.80 3.64 20.68
C VAL A 253 -3.93 2.31 21.30
N PRO A 254 -5.07 1.92 21.98
CA PRO A 254 -5.04 0.63 22.59
C PRO A 254 -4.39 -0.24 21.53
N VAL A 255 -3.10 -0.49 21.69
CA VAL A 255 -2.52 -1.71 21.27
C VAL A 255 -3.56 -2.55 21.95
N TYR A 256 -4.46 -3.11 21.18
CA TYR A 256 -5.10 -4.31 21.64
C TYR A 256 -3.87 -5.09 22.02
N GLU A 257 -3.50 -4.95 23.33
CA GLU A 257 -2.50 -5.80 23.93
C GLU A 257 -2.91 -7.14 23.39
N ASP A 258 -1.96 -7.80 22.75
CA ASP A 258 -2.10 -9.19 22.40
C ASP A 258 -2.80 -9.85 23.57
N ASP A 259 -4.13 -9.75 23.58
CA ASP A 259 -4.94 -10.65 24.36
C ASP A 259 -4.77 -11.95 23.60
N PRO A 260 -3.95 -12.87 24.10
CA PRO A 260 -3.77 -14.17 23.45
C PRO A 260 -5.12 -14.90 23.29
N GLU A 261 -6.21 -14.41 23.92
CA GLU A 261 -7.58 -14.85 23.69
C GLU A 261 -8.27 -14.15 22.50
N MET A 262 -7.72 -13.03 21.93
CA MET A 262 -8.30 -12.37 20.74
C MET A 262 -7.68 -12.85 19.41
N LEU A 263 -6.66 -13.71 19.46
CA LEU A 263 -6.18 -14.52 18.33
C LEU A 263 -6.78 -15.94 18.36
N GLU A 264 -7.96 -16.11 18.92
CA GLU A 264 -8.79 -17.23 18.47
C GLU A 264 -9.14 -16.91 17.01
N PHE A 265 -8.35 -17.51 16.10
CA PHE A 265 -8.72 -17.62 14.69
C PHE A 265 -10.16 -18.12 14.68
N GLY A 266 -11.10 -17.29 14.23
CA GLY A 266 -12.48 -17.69 14.11
C GLY A 266 -12.55 -19.00 13.32
N ASP A 267 -13.51 -19.85 13.60
CA ASP A 267 -13.71 -21.14 12.91
C ASP A 267 -14.05 -20.98 11.40
N GLU A 268 -14.00 -19.75 10.87
CA GLU A 268 -14.40 -19.41 9.49
C GLU A 268 -13.22 -18.83 8.70
N PRO A 269 -13.06 -19.20 7.42
CA PRO A 269 -12.09 -18.60 6.52
C PRO A 269 -12.26 -17.07 6.41
N ARG A 270 -11.16 -16.34 6.38
CA ARG A 270 -11.14 -14.88 6.21
C ARG A 270 -10.04 -14.46 5.25
N ALA A 271 -10.29 -13.37 4.52
CA ALA A 271 -9.28 -12.77 3.67
C ALA A 271 -8.03 -12.38 4.47
N PRO A 272 -6.82 -12.51 3.89
CA PRO A 272 -5.59 -12.11 4.55
C PRO A 272 -5.59 -10.60 4.86
N ILE A 273 -5.00 -10.20 5.97
CA ILE A 273 -4.99 -8.80 6.48
C ILE A 273 -3.58 -8.30 6.85
N GLY A 274 -2.52 -9.07 6.56
CA GLY A 274 -1.14 -8.73 6.93
C GLY A 274 -0.81 -9.07 8.39
N ALA A 275 -1.41 -10.14 8.93
CA ALA A 275 -1.28 -10.55 10.34
C ALA A 275 -0.18 -11.59 10.59
N LEU A 276 0.64 -11.94 9.58
CA LEU A 276 1.78 -12.83 9.82
C LEU A 276 2.83 -12.16 10.71
N ASP A 277 3.42 -12.94 11.60
CA ASP A 277 4.59 -12.49 12.35
C ASP A 277 5.82 -12.48 11.41
N ILE A 278 6.21 -11.29 10.96
CA ILE A 278 7.33 -11.08 10.04
C ILE A 278 8.71 -11.40 10.64
N SER A 279 8.80 -11.66 11.94
CA SER A 279 10.05 -12.12 12.58
C SER A 279 10.28 -13.62 12.42
N LEU A 280 9.29 -14.35 11.92
CA LEU A 280 9.32 -15.78 11.67
C LEU A 280 9.43 -16.05 10.18
N SER A 281 10.00 -17.17 9.81
CA SER A 281 9.90 -17.75 8.48
C SER A 281 8.92 -18.93 8.48
N TYR A 282 8.17 -19.06 7.39
CA TYR A 282 7.09 -20.03 7.28
C TYR A 282 7.43 -21.13 6.29
N ASN A 283 7.19 -22.36 6.73
CA ASN A 283 7.28 -23.56 5.90
C ASN A 283 5.98 -24.35 6.06
N ALA A 284 5.71 -25.25 5.14
CA ALA A 284 4.53 -26.12 5.25
C ALA A 284 4.85 -27.56 4.87
N VAL A 285 4.11 -28.49 5.48
CA VAL A 285 4.15 -29.90 5.11
C VAL A 285 2.75 -30.35 4.71
N ILE A 286 2.57 -30.63 3.41
CA ILE A 286 1.34 -31.22 2.89
C ILE A 286 1.46 -32.74 3.03
N SER A 287 0.68 -33.32 3.93
CA SER A 287 0.53 -34.77 4.06
C SER A 287 -0.52 -35.27 3.06
N THR A 288 -0.15 -36.19 2.19
CA THR A 288 -1.07 -36.77 1.21
C THR A 288 -1.19 -38.29 1.40
N ASP A 289 -2.17 -38.91 0.73
CA ASP A 289 -2.30 -40.37 0.67
C ASP A 289 -1.18 -41.07 -0.15
N LYS A 290 -0.25 -40.27 -0.73
CA LYS A 290 0.92 -40.73 -1.49
C LYS A 290 2.27 -40.40 -0.83
N GLY A 291 2.26 -39.63 0.24
CA GLY A 291 3.46 -39.18 0.97
C GLY A 291 3.38 -37.71 1.32
N SER A 292 4.48 -37.17 1.86
CA SER A 292 4.58 -35.78 2.30
C SER A 292 5.31 -34.92 1.29
N ILE A 293 4.81 -33.70 1.08
CA ILE A 293 5.41 -32.65 0.25
C ILE A 293 5.79 -31.52 1.20
N GLU A 294 7.06 -31.18 1.26
CA GLU A 294 7.57 -30.07 2.08
C GLU A 294 7.73 -28.81 1.23
N LEU A 295 7.29 -27.68 1.75
CA LEU A 295 7.26 -26.38 1.08
C LEU A 295 8.03 -25.35 1.90
N GLU A 296 8.84 -24.55 1.23
CA GLU A 296 9.30 -23.24 1.68
C GLU A 296 8.30 -22.20 1.20
N LEU A 297 7.84 -21.33 2.09
CA LEU A 297 6.91 -20.23 1.76
C LEU A 297 7.67 -18.93 1.71
N TYR A 298 7.32 -18.05 0.77
CA TYR A 298 8.00 -16.78 0.53
C TYR A 298 7.23 -15.65 1.23
N ASP A 299 7.24 -15.67 2.56
CA ASP A 299 6.54 -14.72 3.42
C ASP A 299 7.06 -13.28 3.31
N ASP A 300 8.28 -13.09 2.83
CA ASP A 300 8.90 -11.80 2.52
C ASP A 300 8.56 -11.25 1.12
N LEU A 301 8.21 -12.12 0.16
CA LEU A 301 7.94 -11.75 -1.24
C LEU A 301 6.45 -11.79 -1.61
N ALA A 302 5.64 -12.59 -0.91
CA ALA A 302 4.20 -12.72 -1.12
C ALA A 302 3.45 -12.90 0.22
N PRO A 303 3.61 -11.94 1.18
CA PRO A 303 3.15 -12.11 2.56
C PRO A 303 1.64 -12.35 2.70
N MET A 304 0.80 -11.69 1.89
CA MET A 304 -0.65 -11.91 1.96
C MET A 304 -1.06 -13.28 1.46
N THR A 305 -0.42 -13.72 0.39
CA THR A 305 -0.65 -15.05 -0.17
C THR A 305 -0.20 -16.14 0.81
N VAL A 306 0.95 -15.93 1.46
CA VAL A 306 1.42 -16.84 2.51
C VAL A 306 0.50 -16.81 3.72
N GLU A 307 0.05 -15.63 4.17
CA GLU A 307 -0.93 -15.51 5.25
C GLU A 307 -2.22 -16.27 4.94
N ASN A 308 -2.76 -16.08 3.74
CA ASN A 308 -3.95 -16.78 3.28
C ASN A 308 -3.78 -18.31 3.38
N PHE A 309 -2.67 -18.81 2.83
CA PHE A 309 -2.36 -20.24 2.83
C PHE A 309 -2.17 -20.77 4.25
N VAL A 310 -1.45 -20.03 5.11
CA VAL A 310 -1.21 -20.36 6.54
C VAL A 310 -2.54 -20.42 7.30
N ASN A 311 -3.39 -19.40 7.16
CA ASN A 311 -4.67 -19.31 7.86
C ASN A 311 -5.62 -20.45 7.45
N LEU A 312 -5.77 -20.70 6.17
CA LEU A 312 -6.60 -21.79 5.65
C LEU A 312 -6.05 -23.16 6.08
N SER A 313 -4.73 -23.33 6.09
CA SER A 313 -4.09 -24.56 6.57
C SER A 313 -4.37 -24.81 8.07
N ARG A 314 -4.24 -23.77 8.90
CA ARG A 314 -4.53 -23.85 10.35
C ARG A 314 -5.98 -24.15 10.67
N LEU A 315 -6.89 -23.67 9.84
CA LEU A 315 -8.33 -23.99 9.93
C LEU A 315 -8.67 -25.41 9.47
N GLY A 316 -7.71 -26.17 8.92
CA GLY A 316 -7.98 -27.46 8.30
C GLY A 316 -8.82 -27.38 7.02
N PHE A 317 -8.87 -26.18 6.40
CA PHE A 317 -9.66 -25.95 5.19
C PHE A 317 -9.29 -26.90 4.05
N TYR A 318 -8.03 -27.27 3.94
CA TYR A 318 -7.51 -28.15 2.90
C TYR A 318 -7.66 -29.65 3.23
N ASP A 319 -8.06 -30.01 4.45
CA ASP A 319 -8.12 -31.39 4.91
C ASP A 319 -9.20 -32.15 4.15
N GLY A 320 -8.80 -33.25 3.51
CA GLY A 320 -9.70 -34.08 2.70
C GLY A 320 -9.89 -33.63 1.27
N LEU A 321 -9.42 -32.42 0.90
CA LEU A 321 -9.44 -31.95 -0.49
C LEU A 321 -8.52 -32.79 -1.37
N GLU A 322 -8.70 -32.68 -2.67
CA GLU A 322 -7.95 -33.45 -3.67
C GLU A 322 -7.12 -32.53 -4.56
N PHE A 323 -6.03 -33.06 -5.10
CA PHE A 323 -5.46 -32.51 -6.31
C PHE A 323 -6.44 -32.81 -7.47
N HIS A 324 -7.41 -31.91 -7.64
CA HIS A 324 -8.56 -32.10 -8.53
C HIS A 324 -8.20 -31.97 -10.00
N ARG A 325 -7.10 -31.25 -10.33
CA ARG A 325 -6.62 -31.05 -11.71
C ARG A 325 -5.12 -31.33 -11.78
N VAL A 326 -4.75 -32.32 -12.59
CA VAL A 326 -3.37 -32.72 -12.81
C VAL A 326 -3.12 -32.82 -14.32
N LEU A 327 -2.27 -31.97 -14.84
CA LEU A 327 -1.87 -31.96 -16.26
C LEU A 327 -0.40 -32.29 -16.37
N ALA A 328 -0.07 -33.37 -17.09
CA ALA A 328 1.32 -33.79 -17.30
C ALA A 328 2.15 -32.66 -17.93
N ASP A 329 3.42 -32.55 -17.49
CA ASP A 329 4.36 -31.54 -17.94
C ASP A 329 3.89 -30.09 -17.72
N PHE A 330 2.87 -29.88 -16.86
CA PHE A 330 2.35 -28.55 -16.57
C PHE A 330 2.20 -28.32 -15.05
N VAL A 331 1.07 -28.70 -14.44
CA VAL A 331 0.80 -28.43 -13.02
C VAL A 331 -0.03 -29.53 -12.35
N SER A 332 0.09 -29.62 -11.01
CA SER A 332 -0.86 -30.26 -10.11
C SER A 332 -1.54 -29.19 -9.27
N GLN A 333 -2.87 -29.06 -9.38
CA GLN A 333 -3.70 -28.01 -8.77
C GLN A 333 -4.65 -28.61 -7.72
N ALA A 334 -4.74 -27.95 -6.57
CA ALA A 334 -5.56 -28.32 -5.41
C ALA A 334 -6.19 -27.08 -4.75
N GLY A 335 -6.90 -27.28 -3.65
CA GLY A 335 -7.42 -26.21 -2.80
C GLY A 335 -8.83 -25.74 -3.15
N ASP A 336 -9.56 -26.52 -3.98
CA ASP A 336 -10.96 -26.28 -4.30
C ASP A 336 -11.86 -27.13 -3.40
N PRO A 337 -12.67 -26.53 -2.52
CA PRO A 337 -13.55 -27.28 -1.62
C PRO A 337 -14.73 -27.94 -2.37
N ASP A 338 -15.13 -27.36 -3.49
CA ASP A 338 -16.32 -27.81 -4.22
C ASP A 338 -16.01 -27.93 -5.72
N THR A 339 -15.50 -29.07 -6.13
CA THR A 339 -14.94 -29.38 -7.46
C THR A 339 -15.83 -29.02 -8.67
N GLY A 340 -16.44 -27.85 -8.68
CA GLY A 340 -17.25 -27.38 -9.81
C GLY A 340 -17.98 -26.06 -9.64
N ASP A 341 -17.97 -25.46 -8.48
CA ASP A 341 -18.55 -24.14 -8.24
C ASP A 341 -17.51 -23.17 -7.70
N ASP A 342 -17.63 -21.88 -7.99
CA ASP A 342 -16.67 -20.79 -7.64
C ASP A 342 -16.65 -20.43 -6.14
N ASP A 343 -17.01 -21.33 -5.24
CA ASP A 343 -17.28 -21.00 -3.85
C ASP A 343 -16.04 -20.83 -2.98
N GLY A 344 -14.84 -21.21 -3.41
CA GLY A 344 -13.55 -20.96 -2.74
C GLY A 344 -13.63 -20.80 -1.21
N PRO A 345 -12.86 -19.90 -0.61
CA PRO A 345 -12.92 -19.61 0.83
C PRO A 345 -13.98 -18.54 1.20
N GLY A 346 -14.86 -18.13 0.25
CA GLY A 346 -15.87 -17.10 0.44
C GLY A 346 -15.38 -15.66 0.24
N TYR A 347 -14.14 -15.48 -0.22
CA TYR A 347 -13.53 -14.20 -0.54
C TYR A 347 -12.50 -14.34 -1.66
N ILE A 348 -12.08 -13.22 -2.22
CA ILE A 348 -10.94 -13.10 -3.13
C ILE A 348 -9.96 -12.06 -2.60
N PHE A 349 -8.69 -12.14 -3.00
CA PHE A 349 -7.66 -11.16 -2.66
C PHE A 349 -6.71 -10.91 -3.84
N ASN A 350 -5.91 -9.84 -3.72
CA ASN A 350 -5.08 -9.33 -4.80
C ASN A 350 -3.87 -10.22 -5.11
N ASP A 351 -3.36 -10.09 -6.32
CA ASP A 351 -2.09 -10.67 -6.74
C ASP A 351 -0.91 -9.97 -6.04
N GLU A 352 0.16 -10.74 -5.79
CA GLU A 352 1.45 -10.25 -5.30
C GLU A 352 2.55 -10.68 -6.27
N PHE A 353 2.95 -9.75 -7.15
CA PHE A 353 3.95 -10.03 -8.18
C PHE A 353 5.30 -9.39 -7.82
N THR A 354 6.37 -10.14 -7.97
CA THR A 354 7.74 -9.65 -7.82
C THR A 354 8.60 -10.08 -9.01
N ARG A 355 9.62 -9.27 -9.35
CA ARG A 355 10.60 -9.59 -10.40
C ARG A 355 11.58 -10.68 -9.99
N GLU A 356 11.65 -11.00 -8.69
CA GLU A 356 12.59 -11.95 -8.14
C GLU A 356 12.12 -13.40 -8.29
N LEU A 357 10.83 -13.61 -8.53
CA LEU A 357 10.24 -14.92 -8.65
C LEU A 357 9.81 -15.20 -10.09
N SER A 358 10.03 -16.43 -10.52
CA SER A 358 9.64 -16.91 -11.85
C SER A 358 9.24 -18.39 -11.78
N HIS A 359 8.31 -18.79 -12.63
CA HIS A 359 7.95 -20.21 -12.85
C HIS A 359 9.00 -20.90 -13.71
N ASP A 360 10.28 -20.79 -13.34
CA ASP A 360 11.45 -21.22 -14.14
C ASP A 360 11.84 -22.69 -13.98
N SER A 361 11.15 -23.41 -13.11
CA SER A 361 11.49 -24.79 -12.77
C SER A 361 10.28 -25.59 -12.30
N ALA A 362 10.42 -26.91 -12.17
CA ALA A 362 9.49 -27.75 -11.47
C ALA A 362 9.49 -27.43 -9.96
N GLY A 363 8.34 -27.56 -9.31
CA GLY A 363 8.18 -27.40 -7.87
C GLY A 363 7.88 -25.98 -7.41
N VAL A 364 7.64 -25.02 -8.30
CA VAL A 364 7.17 -23.68 -7.93
C VAL A 364 5.72 -23.77 -7.45
N LEU A 365 5.45 -23.21 -6.26
CA LEU A 365 4.12 -23.10 -5.65
C LEU A 365 3.51 -21.75 -5.98
N SER A 366 2.32 -21.76 -6.57
CA SER A 366 1.67 -20.54 -7.06
C SER A 366 0.16 -20.59 -6.89
N MET A 367 -0.50 -19.41 -6.81
CA MET A 367 -1.96 -19.30 -6.71
C MET A 367 -2.64 -19.55 -8.07
N ALA A 368 -3.69 -20.33 -8.06
CA ALA A 368 -4.63 -20.36 -9.15
C ALA A 368 -5.62 -19.18 -9.02
N ASN A 369 -5.95 -18.55 -10.13
CA ASN A 369 -6.89 -17.43 -10.20
C ASN A 369 -7.78 -17.51 -11.46
N ALA A 370 -8.83 -16.72 -11.50
CA ALA A 370 -9.75 -16.56 -12.63
C ALA A 370 -9.53 -15.22 -13.37
N GLY A 371 -8.33 -14.67 -13.29
CA GLY A 371 -7.92 -13.36 -13.80
C GLY A 371 -7.27 -12.54 -12.70
N SER A 372 -6.86 -11.32 -13.03
CA SER A 372 -6.14 -10.43 -12.10
C SER A 372 -6.91 -10.19 -10.80
N ASN A 373 -6.22 -10.32 -9.66
CA ASN A 373 -6.76 -10.04 -8.32
C ASN A 373 -7.97 -10.91 -7.91
N THR A 374 -7.99 -12.17 -8.36
CA THR A 374 -9.04 -13.15 -8.02
C THR A 374 -8.50 -14.38 -7.28
N ASN A 375 -7.42 -14.22 -6.52
CA ASN A 375 -6.88 -15.32 -5.72
C ASN A 375 -7.87 -15.71 -4.61
N GLY A 376 -7.97 -16.99 -4.31
CA GLY A 376 -8.83 -17.55 -3.27
C GLY A 376 -8.08 -18.60 -2.46
N SER A 377 -8.55 -19.86 -2.50
CA SER A 377 -7.90 -20.98 -1.81
C SER A 377 -7.09 -21.90 -2.73
N GLN A 378 -7.34 -21.84 -4.05
CA GLN A 378 -6.73 -22.78 -4.99
C GLN A 378 -5.27 -22.45 -5.27
N PHE A 379 -4.42 -23.46 -5.26
CA PHE A 379 -3.00 -23.36 -5.57
C PHE A 379 -2.56 -24.46 -6.51
N PHE A 380 -1.42 -24.26 -7.15
CA PHE A 380 -0.81 -25.31 -7.98
C PHE A 380 0.70 -25.41 -7.74
N VAL A 381 1.25 -26.58 -8.08
CA VAL A 381 2.69 -26.83 -8.13
C VAL A 381 3.09 -27.18 -9.54
N THR A 382 4.13 -26.55 -10.06
CA THR A 382 4.62 -26.74 -11.42
C THR A 382 5.34 -28.08 -11.60
N HIS A 383 5.19 -28.69 -12.78
CA HIS A 383 5.93 -29.90 -13.17
C HIS A 383 7.19 -29.59 -13.99
N ASP A 384 7.26 -28.43 -14.59
CA ASP A 384 8.38 -27.95 -15.41
C ASP A 384 8.39 -26.42 -15.40
N ALA A 385 9.36 -25.79 -16.10
CA ALA A 385 9.39 -24.36 -16.30
C ALA A 385 8.21 -23.89 -17.20
N ILE A 386 7.43 -22.94 -16.67
CA ILE A 386 6.23 -22.39 -17.35
C ILE A 386 6.19 -20.86 -17.23
N THR A 387 7.30 -20.21 -17.58
CA THR A 387 7.52 -18.77 -17.39
C THR A 387 6.50 -17.86 -18.08
N TRP A 388 5.67 -18.39 -18.95
CA TRP A 388 4.55 -17.63 -19.55
C TRP A 388 3.45 -17.28 -18.53
N LEU A 389 3.46 -17.89 -17.32
CA LEU A 389 2.60 -17.53 -16.19
C LEU A 389 3.17 -16.40 -15.33
N ASP A 390 4.42 -16.00 -15.54
CA ASP A 390 5.03 -14.90 -14.79
C ASP A 390 4.35 -13.57 -15.12
N ALA A 391 4.29 -12.68 -14.15
CA ALA A 391 3.82 -11.30 -14.35
C ALA A 391 4.85 -10.41 -15.09
N TYR A 392 6.10 -10.87 -15.18
CA TYR A 392 7.19 -10.16 -15.86
C TYR A 392 7.78 -11.02 -16.97
N GLU A 393 8.08 -10.40 -18.11
CA GLU A 393 8.81 -11.02 -19.20
C GLU A 393 10.03 -10.15 -19.56
N ASN A 394 11.25 -10.71 -19.44
CA ASN A 394 12.50 -9.98 -19.63
C ASN A 394 12.63 -8.72 -18.74
N GLY A 395 12.08 -8.77 -17.51
CA GLY A 395 12.07 -7.68 -16.56
C GLY A 395 11.02 -6.59 -16.82
N ILE A 396 10.16 -6.78 -17.84
CA ILE A 396 9.06 -5.85 -18.19
C ILE A 396 7.75 -6.46 -17.67
N ALA A 397 6.95 -5.66 -16.94
CA ALA A 397 5.64 -6.08 -16.46
C ALA A 397 4.70 -6.35 -17.64
N LYS A 398 3.98 -7.47 -17.58
CA LYS A 398 2.89 -7.78 -18.50
C LYS A 398 1.61 -7.05 -18.07
N ASN A 399 0.70 -6.84 -19.00
CA ASN A 399 -0.63 -6.33 -18.67
C ASN A 399 -1.51 -7.47 -18.13
N CYS A 400 -1.36 -7.80 -16.83
CA CYS A 400 -2.11 -8.87 -16.18
C CYS A 400 -3.61 -8.59 -16.04
N ALA A 401 -4.06 -7.36 -16.30
CA ALA A 401 -5.49 -7.01 -16.37
C ALA A 401 -6.14 -7.37 -17.72
N ASP A 402 -5.38 -7.86 -18.69
CA ASP A 402 -5.87 -8.33 -19.98
C ASP A 402 -6.23 -9.82 -19.85
N ASP A 403 -7.50 -10.18 -20.08
CA ASP A 403 -8.01 -11.57 -20.00
C ASP A 403 -7.25 -12.57 -20.89
N ALA A 404 -6.49 -12.09 -21.87
CA ALA A 404 -5.63 -12.93 -22.71
C ALA A 404 -4.25 -13.22 -22.09
N VAL A 405 -3.91 -12.59 -20.95
CA VAL A 405 -2.61 -12.69 -20.29
C VAL A 405 -2.79 -13.39 -18.94
N SER A 406 -2.14 -14.53 -18.77
CA SER A 406 -2.11 -15.23 -17.48
C SER A 406 -0.95 -14.72 -16.63
N CYS A 407 -1.24 -14.32 -15.39
CA CYS A 407 -0.26 -13.96 -14.37
C CYS A 407 -0.69 -14.63 -13.07
N HIS A 408 0.26 -15.28 -12.38
CA HIS A 408 -0.02 -16.00 -11.15
C HIS A 408 0.99 -15.64 -10.06
N THR A 409 0.52 -15.44 -8.83
CA THR A 409 1.35 -15.12 -7.68
C THR A 409 2.12 -16.34 -7.22
N ILE A 410 3.44 -16.27 -7.29
CA ILE A 410 4.33 -17.29 -6.72
C ILE A 410 4.51 -16.98 -5.23
N PHE A 411 4.28 -17.97 -4.37
CA PHE A 411 4.39 -17.77 -2.91
C PHE A 411 5.19 -18.84 -2.18
N GLY A 412 5.86 -19.73 -2.92
CA GLY A 412 6.73 -20.75 -2.33
C GLY A 412 7.28 -21.72 -3.35
N ARG A 413 7.91 -22.76 -2.85
CA ARG A 413 8.40 -23.89 -3.66
C ARG A 413 8.48 -25.18 -2.86
N VAL A 414 8.50 -26.30 -3.57
CA VAL A 414 8.73 -27.63 -3.00
C VAL A 414 10.21 -27.79 -2.66
N THR A 415 10.50 -28.15 -1.40
CA THR A 415 11.85 -28.46 -0.90
C THR A 415 12.08 -29.97 -0.79
N SER A 416 11.01 -30.75 -0.63
CA SER A 416 11.06 -32.21 -0.57
C SER A 416 9.76 -32.83 -1.08
N GLY A 417 9.79 -34.00 -1.69
CA GLY A 417 8.61 -34.71 -2.17
C GLY A 417 8.12 -34.26 -3.57
N LEU A 418 8.95 -33.59 -4.37
CA LEU A 418 8.61 -33.16 -5.73
C LEU A 418 8.17 -34.33 -6.61
N GLU A 419 8.79 -35.49 -6.43
CA GLU A 419 8.43 -36.72 -7.17
C GLU A 419 6.99 -37.18 -6.88
N ILE A 420 6.42 -36.85 -5.72
CA ILE A 420 5.01 -37.13 -5.43
C ILE A 420 4.12 -36.28 -6.33
N VAL A 421 4.43 -34.99 -6.47
CA VAL A 421 3.68 -34.03 -7.30
C VAL A 421 3.75 -34.42 -8.77
N THR A 422 4.99 -34.61 -9.29
CA THR A 422 5.20 -34.87 -10.72
C THR A 422 4.76 -36.25 -11.20
N ASN A 423 4.57 -37.20 -10.28
CA ASN A 423 4.07 -38.55 -10.60
C ASN A 423 2.58 -38.73 -10.27
N MET A 424 1.85 -37.66 -9.94
CA MET A 424 0.39 -37.76 -9.81
C MET A 424 -0.24 -38.19 -11.15
N THR A 425 -1.26 -39.01 -11.06
CA THR A 425 -1.98 -39.45 -12.26
C THR A 425 -2.70 -38.25 -12.88
N GLU A 426 -2.56 -38.09 -14.21
CA GLU A 426 -3.29 -37.08 -14.96
C GLU A 426 -4.79 -37.13 -14.62
N ARG A 427 -5.34 -35.93 -14.41
CA ARG A 427 -6.72 -35.76 -14.00
C ARG A 427 -7.31 -34.48 -14.57
N ASP A 428 -8.35 -34.62 -15.37
CA ASP A 428 -9.22 -33.53 -15.78
C ASP A 428 -10.47 -33.57 -14.89
N PRO A 429 -10.78 -32.53 -14.11
CA PRO A 429 -11.91 -32.52 -13.17
C PRO A 429 -13.26 -32.76 -13.87
N ASN A 430 -13.40 -32.39 -15.14
CA ASN A 430 -14.65 -32.54 -15.88
C ASN A 430 -14.91 -33.99 -16.36
N THR A 431 -13.87 -34.82 -16.44
CA THR A 431 -13.96 -36.17 -17.03
C THR A 431 -13.47 -37.28 -16.09
N ALA A 432 -12.85 -36.91 -14.97
CA ALA A 432 -12.26 -37.85 -14.03
C ALA A 432 -13.34 -38.71 -13.33
N VAL A 433 -13.15 -40.02 -13.37
CA VAL A 433 -14.04 -41.01 -12.72
C VAL A 433 -13.45 -41.60 -11.44
N THR A 434 -12.20 -41.27 -11.12
CA THR A 434 -11.49 -41.73 -9.91
C THR A 434 -11.11 -40.55 -9.06
N PRO A 435 -11.04 -40.69 -7.73
CA PRO A 435 -10.52 -39.62 -6.83
C PRO A 435 -9.10 -39.20 -7.21
N GLY A 436 -8.77 -37.93 -6.98
CA GLY A 436 -7.41 -37.42 -7.04
C GLY A 436 -6.57 -37.84 -5.82
N VAL A 437 -5.31 -37.41 -5.79
CA VAL A 437 -4.47 -37.54 -4.61
C VAL A 437 -5.04 -36.66 -3.50
N LYS A 438 -5.29 -37.22 -2.32
CA LYS A 438 -5.91 -36.51 -1.21
C LYS A 438 -4.89 -35.79 -0.36
N ILE A 439 -5.19 -34.56 0.02
CA ILE A 439 -4.56 -33.85 1.11
C ILE A 439 -5.16 -34.37 2.41
N LEU A 440 -4.34 -34.96 3.28
CA LEU A 440 -4.76 -35.45 4.59
C LEU A 440 -4.71 -34.34 5.63
N SER A 441 -3.70 -33.49 5.56
CA SER A 441 -3.53 -32.27 6.36
C SER A 441 -2.43 -31.39 5.78
N ILE A 442 -2.44 -30.11 6.12
CA ILE A 442 -1.32 -29.19 5.91
C ILE A 442 -0.88 -28.65 7.27
N VAL A 443 0.38 -28.89 7.61
CA VAL A 443 0.98 -28.43 8.88
C VAL A 443 1.93 -27.28 8.58
N ILE A 444 1.73 -26.15 9.24
CA ILE A 444 2.63 -24.98 9.15
C ILE A 444 3.75 -25.13 10.18
N VAL A 445 4.98 -24.86 9.75
CA VAL A 445 6.18 -24.91 10.57
C VAL A 445 6.80 -23.53 10.58
N GLU A 446 6.85 -22.92 11.75
CA GLU A 446 7.43 -21.60 12.01
C GLU A 446 8.84 -21.74 12.58
N SER A 447 9.77 -20.87 12.19
CA SER A 447 11.15 -20.93 12.65
C SER A 447 11.78 -19.54 12.80
#